data_5528bb6263fb34bb81c9b6ca83f19250
#
_entry.id   5528bb6263fb34bb81c9b6ca83f19250
#
_cell.length_a   1.000
_cell.length_b   1.000
_cell.length_c   1.000
_cell.angle_alpha   90.00
_cell.angle_beta   90.00
_cell.angle_gamma   90.00
#
_symmetry.space_group_name_H-M   'P 1'
#
loop_
_entity.id
_entity.type
_entity.pdbx_description
1 polymer ?
#
loop_
_entity_poly.entity_id
_entity_poly.type
_entity_poly.pdbx_seq_one_letter_code
_entity_poly.pdbx_strand_id
1 'polypeptide(L)'
;PASAEDRSFNIFFDAGAWHGYSLPAAADAGSGFSGPFVHSLGAGRWVGKRMANVTLKDAASGTPVALREVASHAWPGYLERRFEGDGVRLRQVLYFADARRALVRIELDATTARTLDIAVEAEPMLAPGDALALRDDALVQTFAGSDEALLTRLQMDAGRMPPQQDRQGHRFASAAPLRLQPGQPSTLVLEQYLSPETGTAVPPVADESARWRDNRARWDGYLRAVASSHVDGVPDEVAQRVAVKAVQTLIGNWRSARGDLHHDGVIPSYSADYFNGFWAWDSWKHAAALAWFAPELARDQMRAMFDYQAANGMVADSVYLDAKENNWRNTKPPLAAWATREIHRATGDAAFVAEMYDRLVRYHRWWFAERDHDRNGLAEFGATDGTRIAAAWESGMDNAVRFDDAKMLANGEGAWSLDQESVDLNAYLYREKLDLAGLAEVLGKRDEAAAWRHDAGAMKQRIGTRFFDADAGWFFDARLGTGERIGVFGSEGWTPLWAGLASPVQARAVIATMLDPARFATPMPLPTLAADDPRFSPVKGYWRGPLWLDQARFGVEALRRYGQAGEADALSARLLLAADGLAAQAPMYENYDPTTS
;
A
#
# COMPACT_ATOMS: atom_id res chain seq x y z
N PRO A 1 20.25 -4.53 -2.76
CA PRO A 1 19.28 -5.58 -2.90
C PRO A 1 19.10 -6.25 -1.54
N ALA A 2 17.84 -6.32 -1.08
CA ALA A 2 17.52 -7.15 0.07
C ALA A 2 17.98 -8.57 -0.27
N SER A 3 18.71 -9.22 0.63
CA SER A 3 19.07 -10.61 0.40
C SER A 3 17.77 -11.43 0.34
N ALA A 4 17.76 -12.53 -0.41
CA ALA A 4 16.63 -13.46 -0.43
C ALA A 4 16.31 -14.02 0.98
N GLU A 5 17.16 -13.75 1.94
CA GLU A 5 17.07 -14.12 3.34
C GLU A 5 16.40 -13.04 4.21
N ASP A 6 16.24 -11.82 3.71
CA ASP A 6 15.55 -10.77 4.46
C ASP A 6 14.03 -10.98 4.37
N ARG A 7 13.50 -11.61 5.41
CA ARG A 7 12.09 -11.99 5.52
C ARG A 7 11.14 -10.80 5.63
N SER A 8 11.63 -9.61 5.99
CA SER A 8 10.81 -8.40 6.13
C SER A 8 10.22 -7.92 4.81
N PHE A 9 10.85 -8.25 3.67
CA PHE A 9 10.40 -7.86 2.33
C PHE A 9 9.51 -8.90 1.64
N ASN A 10 9.30 -10.09 2.23
CA ASN A 10 8.59 -11.20 1.61
C ASN A 10 7.45 -11.72 2.48
N ILE A 11 6.83 -10.85 3.28
CA ILE A 11 5.72 -11.25 4.13
C ILE A 11 4.43 -11.24 3.32
N PHE A 12 3.73 -12.36 3.33
CA PHE A 12 2.41 -12.52 2.76
C PHE A 12 1.34 -12.09 3.77
N PHE A 13 0.68 -10.98 3.46
CA PHE A 13 -0.53 -10.51 4.11
C PHE A 13 -1.68 -10.56 3.10
N ASP A 14 -2.91 -10.73 3.57
CA ASP A 14 -4.11 -10.70 2.75
C ASP A 14 -5.35 -10.42 3.60
N ALA A 15 -6.47 -10.13 2.96
CA ALA A 15 -7.79 -9.93 3.57
C ALA A 15 -7.81 -8.91 4.74
N GLY A 16 -6.93 -7.91 4.72
CA GLY A 16 -6.84 -6.89 5.77
C GLY A 16 -6.16 -7.34 7.05
N ALA A 17 -5.44 -8.46 7.03
CA ALA A 17 -4.82 -9.01 8.22
C ALA A 17 -3.67 -8.13 8.77
N TRP A 18 -3.57 -8.07 10.10
CA TRP A 18 -2.46 -7.47 10.84
C TRP A 18 -1.36 -8.47 11.19
N HIS A 19 -1.48 -9.70 10.72
CA HIS A 19 -0.45 -10.72 10.85
C HIS A 19 -0.15 -11.34 9.48
N GLY A 20 1.09 -11.75 9.27
CA GLY A 20 1.55 -12.25 7.98
C GLY A 20 2.54 -13.39 8.10
N TYR A 21 2.82 -14.03 7.00
CA TYR A 21 3.66 -15.23 6.91
C TYR A 21 4.62 -15.13 5.74
N SER A 22 5.69 -15.92 5.75
CA SER A 22 6.56 -16.01 4.59
C SER A 22 6.90 -17.46 4.25
N LEU A 23 7.32 -17.68 3.01
CA LEU A 23 8.02 -18.89 2.64
C LEU A 23 9.34 -18.93 3.40
N PRO A 24 9.73 -20.07 4.01
CA PRO A 24 11.01 -20.18 4.69
C PRO A 24 12.17 -20.01 3.70
N ALA A 25 13.34 -19.60 4.21
CA ALA A 25 14.56 -19.60 3.41
C ALA A 25 14.93 -21.02 2.97
N ALA A 26 15.59 -21.14 1.81
CA ALA A 26 15.95 -22.45 1.25
C ALA A 26 16.83 -23.33 2.19
N ALA A 27 17.57 -22.69 3.11
CA ALA A 27 18.38 -23.38 4.12
C ALA A 27 17.56 -23.92 5.30
N ASP A 28 16.31 -23.49 5.48
CA ASP A 28 15.45 -23.93 6.58
C ASP A 28 14.81 -25.30 6.24
N ALA A 29 15.37 -26.36 6.77
CA ALA A 29 14.85 -27.72 6.57
C ALA A 29 13.45 -27.90 7.19
N GLY A 30 12.61 -28.75 6.59
CA GLY A 30 11.28 -29.12 7.06
C GLY A 30 10.15 -28.41 6.31
N SER A 31 8.94 -28.83 6.62
CA SER A 31 7.72 -28.30 6.01
C SER A 31 7.18 -27.07 6.79
N GLY A 32 6.01 -26.55 6.39
CA GLY A 32 5.37 -25.40 7.04
C GLY A 32 5.82 -24.05 6.49
N PHE A 33 5.47 -22.98 7.20
CA PHE A 33 5.70 -21.58 6.80
C PHE A 33 6.39 -20.83 7.93
N SER A 34 7.15 -19.77 7.61
CA SER A 34 7.70 -18.86 8.62
C SER A 34 6.63 -17.90 9.12
N GLY A 35 6.63 -17.67 10.42
CA GLY A 35 5.68 -16.73 11.02
C GLY A 35 4.84 -17.31 12.15
N PRO A 36 3.86 -16.49 12.61
CA PRO A 36 3.49 -15.19 12.02
C PRO A 36 4.41 -14.04 12.42
N PHE A 37 4.42 -13.02 11.56
CA PHE A 37 4.81 -11.66 11.88
C PHE A 37 3.52 -10.90 12.25
N VAL A 38 3.48 -10.23 13.40
CA VAL A 38 2.31 -9.45 13.85
C VAL A 38 2.64 -7.96 13.76
N HIS A 39 2.01 -7.28 12.82
CA HIS A 39 2.27 -5.88 12.50
C HIS A 39 1.66 -4.90 13.51
N SER A 40 0.62 -5.31 14.24
CA SER A 40 -0.03 -4.50 15.28
C SER A 40 0.74 -4.45 16.60
N LEU A 41 1.79 -5.24 16.79
CA LEU A 41 2.60 -5.25 18.00
C LEU A 41 3.77 -4.27 17.88
N GLY A 42 3.55 -3.02 18.32
CA GLY A 42 4.56 -1.96 18.25
C GLY A 42 4.96 -1.67 16.79
N ALA A 43 6.26 -1.78 16.50
CA ALA A 43 6.81 -1.65 15.15
C ALA A 43 6.65 -2.92 14.28
N GLY A 44 5.88 -3.89 14.76
CA GLY A 44 5.76 -5.22 14.16
C GLY A 44 6.88 -6.17 14.63
N ARG A 45 6.52 -7.43 14.86
CA ARG A 45 7.50 -8.47 15.27
C ARG A 45 7.10 -9.87 14.85
N TRP A 46 8.10 -10.71 14.66
CA TRP A 46 7.91 -12.14 14.52
C TRP A 46 7.56 -12.77 15.87
N VAL A 47 6.42 -13.44 15.95
CA VAL A 47 5.97 -14.15 17.16
C VAL A 47 5.97 -15.68 16.98
N GLY A 48 6.34 -16.14 15.80
CA GLY A 48 6.59 -17.55 15.48
C GLY A 48 7.76 -17.67 14.51
N LYS A 49 8.61 -18.66 14.71
CA LYS A 49 9.68 -19.00 13.78
C LYS A 49 9.13 -19.83 12.62
N ARG A 50 8.30 -20.82 12.95
CA ARG A 50 7.68 -21.74 12.00
C ARG A 50 6.32 -22.18 12.50
N MET A 51 5.40 -22.37 11.56
CA MET A 51 4.11 -23.00 11.82
C MET A 51 3.81 -24.10 10.80
N ALA A 52 2.99 -25.07 11.19
CA ALA A 52 2.54 -26.17 10.36
C ALA A 52 3.69 -27.09 9.84
N ASN A 53 4.78 -27.23 10.62
CA ASN A 53 5.79 -28.23 10.30
C ASN A 53 5.24 -29.63 10.52
N VAL A 54 5.14 -30.42 9.46
CA VAL A 54 4.58 -31.78 9.49
C VAL A 54 5.72 -32.81 9.62
N THR A 55 5.63 -33.63 10.65
CA THR A 55 6.52 -34.81 10.85
C THR A 55 5.70 -36.09 10.75
N LEU A 56 6.23 -37.05 10.01
CA LEU A 56 5.58 -38.33 9.75
C LEU A 56 6.50 -39.47 10.17
N LYS A 57 5.92 -40.54 10.78
CA LYS A 57 6.62 -41.79 11.09
C LYS A 57 5.76 -42.97 10.65
N ASP A 58 6.37 -44.00 10.15
CA ASP A 58 5.69 -45.29 9.93
C ASP A 58 5.20 -45.83 11.27
N ALA A 59 3.91 -46.12 11.40
CA ALA A 59 3.31 -46.48 12.68
C ALA A 59 3.76 -47.86 13.21
N ALA A 60 4.19 -48.74 12.33
CA ALA A 60 4.63 -50.07 12.73
C ALA A 60 6.12 -50.10 13.16
N SER A 61 6.97 -49.38 12.43
CA SER A 61 8.43 -49.40 12.66
C SER A 61 8.93 -48.19 13.47
N GLY A 62 8.15 -47.10 13.57
CA GLY A 62 8.59 -45.84 14.14
C GLY A 62 9.59 -45.06 13.27
N THR A 63 9.90 -45.57 12.07
CA THR A 63 10.87 -44.95 11.16
C THR A 63 10.36 -43.63 10.63
N PRO A 64 11.11 -42.50 10.71
CA PRO A 64 10.73 -41.23 10.10
C PRO A 64 10.57 -41.36 8.58
N VAL A 65 9.52 -40.73 8.02
CA VAL A 65 9.35 -40.56 6.59
C VAL A 65 10.13 -39.33 6.16
N ALA A 66 11.13 -39.49 5.33
CA ALA A 66 11.94 -38.38 4.83
C ALA A 66 11.21 -37.67 3.66
N LEU A 67 10.77 -36.47 3.89
CA LEU A 67 10.14 -35.63 2.88
C LEU A 67 11.14 -34.61 2.31
N ARG A 68 11.20 -34.48 0.98
CA ARG A 68 12.00 -33.50 0.26
C ARG A 68 11.06 -32.47 -0.42
N GLU A 69 11.38 -31.21 -0.28
CA GLU A 69 10.64 -30.13 -1.01
C GLU A 69 10.83 -30.28 -2.52
N VAL A 70 9.72 -30.24 -3.25
CA VAL A 70 9.71 -30.30 -4.72
C VAL A 70 9.16 -29.01 -5.35
N ALA A 71 8.42 -28.20 -4.59
CA ALA A 71 7.93 -26.89 -5.04
C ALA A 71 7.63 -25.97 -3.87
N SER A 72 7.89 -24.67 -4.06
CA SER A 72 7.58 -23.60 -3.12
C SER A 72 7.20 -22.34 -3.91
N HIS A 73 5.97 -21.86 -3.74
CA HIS A 73 5.44 -20.75 -4.53
C HIS A 73 4.61 -19.77 -3.70
N ALA A 74 4.78 -18.48 -3.95
CA ALA A 74 3.86 -17.43 -3.55
C ALA A 74 2.94 -17.10 -4.74
N TRP A 75 1.67 -17.43 -4.60
CA TRP A 75 0.62 -17.17 -5.58
C TRP A 75 -0.22 -15.95 -5.17
N PRO A 76 -0.92 -15.29 -6.08
CA PRO A 76 -1.95 -14.34 -5.70
C PRO A 76 -2.98 -14.99 -4.77
N GLY A 77 -3.00 -14.55 -3.49
CA GLY A 77 -3.94 -15.00 -2.48
C GLY A 77 -3.56 -16.23 -1.68
N TYR A 78 -2.40 -16.84 -1.89
CA TYR A 78 -1.94 -17.96 -1.05
C TYR A 78 -0.46 -18.31 -1.23
N LEU A 79 0.12 -18.95 -0.21
CA LEU A 79 1.43 -19.60 -0.29
C LEU A 79 1.23 -21.10 -0.44
N GLU A 80 2.08 -21.76 -1.24
CA GLU A 80 2.04 -23.21 -1.47
C GLU A 80 3.41 -23.82 -1.33
N ARG A 81 3.48 -24.98 -0.64
CA ARG A 81 4.66 -25.85 -0.59
C ARG A 81 4.27 -27.30 -0.85
N ARG A 82 5.11 -28.02 -1.59
CA ARG A 82 4.91 -29.43 -1.90
C ARG A 82 6.15 -30.23 -1.57
N PHE A 83 5.93 -31.42 -0.99
CA PHE A 83 6.99 -32.33 -0.57
C PHE A 83 6.66 -33.74 -1.02
N GLU A 84 7.71 -34.51 -1.33
CA GLU A 84 7.62 -35.91 -1.69
C GLU A 84 8.72 -36.74 -1.01
N GLY A 85 8.42 -37.96 -0.63
CA GLY A 85 9.40 -38.93 -0.10
C GLY A 85 8.73 -40.22 0.39
N ASP A 86 9.42 -41.32 0.24
CA ASP A 86 8.98 -42.66 0.70
C ASP A 86 7.56 -43.05 0.26
N GLY A 87 7.16 -42.61 -0.95
CA GLY A 87 5.82 -42.88 -1.48
C GLY A 87 4.71 -42.02 -0.87
N VAL A 88 5.04 -40.98 -0.10
CA VAL A 88 4.12 -40.00 0.48
C VAL A 88 4.28 -38.67 -0.24
N ARG A 89 3.17 -37.98 -0.47
CA ARG A 89 3.09 -36.62 -0.99
C ARG A 89 2.42 -35.74 0.06
N LEU A 90 3.04 -34.61 0.37
CA LEU A 90 2.51 -33.56 1.25
C LEU A 90 2.35 -32.28 0.46
N ARG A 91 1.16 -31.70 0.48
CA ARG A 91 0.87 -30.37 -0.04
C ARG A 91 0.37 -29.48 1.09
N GLN A 92 0.95 -28.30 1.21
CA GLN A 92 0.54 -27.28 2.19
C GLN A 92 0.16 -25.99 1.47
N VAL A 93 -1.01 -25.43 1.81
CA VAL A 93 -1.52 -24.18 1.26
C VAL A 93 -1.92 -23.27 2.42
N LEU A 94 -1.25 -22.11 2.53
CA LEU A 94 -1.57 -21.07 3.50
C LEU A 94 -2.33 -19.95 2.82
N TYR A 95 -3.48 -19.56 3.38
CA TYR A 95 -4.31 -18.45 2.91
C TYR A 95 -5.07 -17.80 4.08
N PHE A 96 -5.64 -16.60 3.83
CA PHE A 96 -6.47 -15.91 4.81
C PHE A 96 -7.95 -16.15 4.52
N ALA A 97 -8.69 -16.63 5.53
CA ALA A 97 -10.14 -16.77 5.48
C ALA A 97 -10.85 -15.45 5.80
N ASP A 98 -10.23 -14.61 6.62
CA ASP A 98 -10.65 -13.25 6.97
C ASP A 98 -9.45 -12.47 7.58
N ALA A 99 -9.67 -11.22 7.97
CA ALA A 99 -8.62 -10.32 8.50
C ALA A 99 -7.92 -10.83 9.78
N ARG A 100 -8.49 -11.80 10.47
CA ARG A 100 -7.97 -12.32 11.74
C ARG A 100 -7.54 -13.78 11.65
N ARG A 101 -7.86 -14.47 10.55
CA ARG A 101 -7.78 -15.91 10.45
C ARG A 101 -6.99 -16.37 9.24
N ALA A 102 -5.81 -16.93 9.52
CA ALA A 102 -5.01 -17.65 8.54
C ALA A 102 -5.24 -19.16 8.69
N LEU A 103 -5.37 -19.84 7.56
CA LEU A 103 -5.55 -21.30 7.49
C LEU A 103 -4.41 -21.94 6.71
N VAL A 104 -3.90 -23.05 7.22
CA VAL A 104 -3.01 -23.93 6.46
C VAL A 104 -3.73 -25.25 6.21
N ARG A 105 -4.11 -25.46 4.96
CA ARG A 105 -4.62 -26.72 4.46
C ARG A 105 -3.43 -27.66 4.21
N ILE A 106 -3.42 -28.81 4.87
CA ILE A 106 -2.37 -29.82 4.83
C ILE A 106 -2.99 -31.07 4.20
N GLU A 107 -2.59 -31.40 2.98
CA GLU A 107 -3.07 -32.56 2.23
C GLU A 107 -1.97 -33.62 2.18
N LEU A 108 -2.31 -34.82 2.64
CA LEU A 108 -1.44 -36.00 2.62
C LEU A 108 -2.02 -37.05 1.71
N ASP A 109 -1.23 -37.53 0.77
CA ASP A 109 -1.57 -38.63 -0.14
C ASP A 109 -0.42 -39.63 -0.20
N ALA A 110 -0.70 -40.87 -0.55
CA ALA A 110 0.31 -41.90 -0.66
C ALA A 110 0.16 -42.73 -1.94
N THR A 111 1.26 -43.18 -2.52
CA THR A 111 1.24 -44.00 -3.73
C THR A 111 0.90 -45.46 -3.43
N THR A 112 1.05 -45.90 -2.18
CA THR A 112 0.66 -47.20 -1.65
C THR A 112 0.00 -47.03 -0.29
N ALA A 113 -0.83 -47.99 0.15
CA ALA A 113 -1.47 -47.91 1.47
C ALA A 113 -0.41 -47.79 2.58
N ARG A 114 -0.55 -46.79 3.44
CA ARG A 114 0.38 -46.49 4.55
C ARG A 114 -0.40 -46.20 5.83
N THR A 115 0.23 -46.56 6.95
CA THR A 115 -0.27 -46.19 8.29
C THR A 115 0.81 -45.36 8.97
N LEU A 116 0.53 -44.08 9.26
CA LEU A 116 1.53 -43.12 9.71
C LEU A 116 1.11 -42.44 11.02
N ASP A 117 2.03 -42.30 11.93
CA ASP A 117 1.90 -41.34 13.02
C ASP A 117 2.22 -39.92 12.47
N ILE A 118 1.34 -38.98 12.74
CA ILE A 118 1.49 -37.59 12.28
C ILE A 118 1.58 -36.63 13.47
N ALA A 119 2.53 -35.71 13.39
CA ALA A 119 2.56 -34.56 14.24
C ALA A 119 2.72 -33.27 13.40
N VAL A 120 2.03 -32.20 13.83
CA VAL A 120 2.13 -30.88 13.26
C VAL A 120 2.65 -29.94 14.36
N GLU A 121 3.75 -29.29 14.09
CA GLU A 121 4.50 -28.48 15.06
C GLU A 121 4.37 -27.00 14.77
N ALA A 122 4.33 -26.21 15.83
CA ALA A 122 4.48 -24.75 15.81
C ALA A 122 5.66 -24.37 16.72
N GLU A 123 6.51 -23.48 16.26
CA GLU A 123 7.66 -22.95 16.99
C GLU A 123 7.40 -21.48 17.38
N PRO A 124 6.71 -21.20 18.52
CA PRO A 124 6.47 -19.85 18.99
C PRO A 124 7.78 -19.15 19.36
N MET A 125 7.83 -17.84 19.11
CA MET A 125 8.90 -16.96 19.57
C MET A 125 8.32 -16.07 20.69
N LEU A 126 8.88 -16.20 21.89
CA LEU A 126 8.42 -15.45 23.06
C LEU A 126 9.41 -14.32 23.39
N ALA A 127 8.92 -13.10 23.44
CA ALA A 127 9.66 -11.97 24.01
C ALA A 127 9.50 -11.95 25.54
N PRO A 128 10.32 -11.20 26.27
CA PRO A 128 10.17 -11.05 27.73
C PRO A 128 8.75 -10.56 28.10
N GLY A 129 8.08 -11.32 28.94
CA GLY A 129 6.72 -11.03 29.38
C GLY A 129 5.60 -11.64 28.52
N ASP A 130 5.92 -12.23 27.36
CA ASP A 130 4.95 -13.04 26.63
C ASP A 130 4.66 -14.35 27.37
N ALA A 131 3.47 -14.89 27.17
CA ALA A 131 3.12 -16.19 27.75
C ALA A 131 2.52 -17.13 26.70
N LEU A 132 2.71 -18.44 26.94
CA LEU A 132 2.16 -19.50 26.12
C LEU A 132 1.38 -20.47 27.01
N ALA A 133 0.16 -20.78 26.65
CA ALA A 133 -0.71 -21.65 27.41
C ALA A 133 -1.43 -22.66 26.51
N LEU A 134 -1.63 -23.86 27.01
CA LEU A 134 -2.54 -24.84 26.41
C LEU A 134 -3.95 -24.59 27.00
N ARG A 135 -4.92 -24.39 26.14
CA ARG A 135 -6.33 -24.20 26.52
C ARG A 135 -7.20 -25.10 25.63
N ASP A 136 -7.85 -26.09 26.25
CA ASP A 136 -8.74 -27.03 25.58
C ASP A 136 -8.13 -27.62 24.28
N ASP A 137 -8.53 -27.08 23.13
CA ASP A 137 -8.10 -27.52 21.79
C ASP A 137 -7.11 -26.55 21.13
N ALA A 138 -6.61 -25.53 21.85
CA ALA A 138 -5.77 -24.47 21.31
C ALA A 138 -4.48 -24.26 22.08
N LEU A 139 -3.44 -23.88 21.34
CA LEU A 139 -2.25 -23.23 21.86
C LEU A 139 -2.49 -21.71 21.81
N VAL A 140 -2.40 -21.02 22.94
CA VAL A 140 -2.66 -19.58 23.06
C VAL A 140 -1.40 -18.85 23.47
N GLN A 141 -0.95 -17.93 22.62
CA GLN A 141 0.18 -17.04 22.88
C GLN A 141 -0.37 -15.63 23.19
N THR A 142 -0.01 -15.07 24.33
CA THR A 142 -0.33 -13.69 24.73
C THR A 142 0.93 -12.83 24.72
N PHE A 143 0.77 -11.53 24.49
CA PHE A 143 1.86 -10.60 24.23
C PHE A 143 1.95 -9.55 25.34
N ALA A 144 3.15 -9.33 25.88
CA ALA A 144 3.37 -8.32 26.89
C ALA A 144 3.00 -6.93 26.39
N GLY A 145 2.18 -6.20 27.16
CA GLY A 145 1.75 -4.85 26.82
C GLY A 145 0.70 -4.76 25.71
N SER A 146 0.06 -5.88 25.35
CA SER A 146 -1.02 -5.93 24.37
C SER A 146 -2.18 -6.79 24.88
N ASP A 147 -3.40 -6.42 24.54
CA ASP A 147 -4.60 -7.22 24.81
C ASP A 147 -4.76 -8.37 23.78
N GLU A 148 -3.94 -8.40 22.75
CA GLU A 148 -4.02 -9.38 21.68
C GLU A 148 -3.53 -10.76 22.10
N ALA A 149 -4.08 -11.77 21.44
CA ALA A 149 -3.62 -13.15 21.59
C ALA A 149 -3.66 -13.89 20.24
N LEU A 150 -2.66 -14.76 20.01
CA LEU A 150 -2.65 -15.66 18.89
C LEU A 150 -3.11 -17.05 19.33
N LEU A 151 -4.18 -17.53 18.74
CA LEU A 151 -4.70 -18.89 18.96
C LEU A 151 -4.28 -19.77 17.80
N THR A 152 -3.70 -20.95 18.08
CA THR A 152 -3.34 -21.97 17.08
C THR A 152 -4.12 -23.25 17.37
N ARG A 153 -4.82 -23.79 16.38
CA ARG A 153 -5.61 -25.04 16.46
C ARG A 153 -5.34 -25.93 15.28
N LEU A 154 -5.51 -27.23 15.47
CA LEU A 154 -5.47 -28.22 14.40
C LEU A 154 -6.77 -29.01 14.35
N GLN A 155 -7.36 -29.10 13.17
CA GLN A 155 -8.55 -29.91 12.88
C GLN A 155 -8.22 -30.99 11.85
N MET A 156 -8.91 -32.10 11.92
CA MET A 156 -8.90 -33.20 10.97
C MET A 156 -10.35 -33.60 10.65
N ASP A 157 -10.62 -34.26 9.53
CA ASP A 157 -11.97 -34.68 9.12
C ASP A 157 -12.74 -35.43 10.21
N ALA A 158 -12.05 -36.16 11.09
CA ALA A 158 -12.61 -36.93 12.20
C ALA A 158 -12.70 -36.17 13.54
N GLY A 159 -12.34 -34.87 13.60
CA GLY A 159 -12.38 -34.08 14.84
C GLY A 159 -11.13 -33.22 15.06
N ARG A 160 -10.99 -32.73 16.31
CA ARG A 160 -9.89 -31.85 16.70
C ARG A 160 -8.70 -32.66 17.25
N MET A 161 -7.52 -32.16 17.00
CA MET A 161 -6.29 -32.65 17.59
C MET A 161 -5.84 -31.68 18.68
N PRO A 162 -5.91 -32.05 19.97
CA PRO A 162 -5.50 -31.18 21.05
C PRO A 162 -3.98 -30.96 21.01
N PRO A 163 -3.52 -29.76 21.39
CA PRO A 163 -2.10 -29.48 21.51
C PRO A 163 -1.49 -30.26 22.68
N GLN A 164 -0.25 -30.68 22.50
CA GLN A 164 0.55 -31.37 23.49
C GLN A 164 1.88 -30.64 23.69
N GLN A 165 2.39 -30.66 24.92
CA GLN A 165 3.71 -30.16 25.24
C GLN A 165 4.60 -31.31 25.67
N ASP A 166 5.80 -31.41 25.09
CA ASP A 166 6.84 -32.33 25.51
C ASP A 166 8.19 -31.60 25.61
N ARG A 167 9.26 -32.37 25.79
CA ARG A 167 10.63 -31.84 25.91
C ARG A 167 11.13 -31.15 24.62
N GLN A 168 10.49 -31.38 23.47
CA GLN A 168 10.89 -30.91 22.17
C GLN A 168 10.08 -29.66 21.73
N GLY A 169 9.01 -29.33 22.46
CA GLY A 169 8.18 -28.14 22.15
C GLY A 169 6.67 -28.39 22.17
N HIS A 170 5.93 -27.60 21.42
CA HIS A 170 4.48 -27.69 21.31
C HIS A 170 4.10 -28.30 19.95
N ARG A 171 3.28 -29.33 19.97
CA ARG A 171 2.81 -30.05 18.79
C ARG A 171 1.37 -30.49 18.90
N PHE A 172 0.74 -30.70 17.77
CA PHE A 172 -0.53 -31.38 17.62
C PHE A 172 -0.24 -32.78 17.07
N ALA A 173 -0.56 -33.84 17.80
CA ALA A 173 -0.29 -35.21 17.37
C ALA A 173 -1.59 -36.00 17.34
N SER A 174 -1.73 -36.90 16.34
CA SER A 174 -2.88 -37.78 16.24
C SER A 174 -2.88 -38.78 17.39
N ALA A 175 -4.04 -39.01 17.99
CA ALA A 175 -4.24 -40.05 19.03
C ALA A 175 -4.18 -41.48 18.46
N ALA A 176 -4.42 -41.64 17.18
CA ALA A 176 -4.35 -42.89 16.43
C ALA A 176 -3.63 -42.67 15.09
N PRO A 177 -2.93 -43.69 14.58
CA PRO A 177 -2.25 -43.58 13.30
C PRO A 177 -3.20 -43.26 12.14
N LEU A 178 -2.75 -42.37 11.25
CA LEU A 178 -3.44 -41.99 10.03
C LEU A 178 -3.28 -43.07 8.95
N ARG A 179 -4.40 -43.53 8.39
CA ARG A 179 -4.38 -44.50 7.28
C ARG A 179 -4.54 -43.78 5.95
N LEU A 180 -3.50 -43.76 5.15
CA LEU A 180 -3.52 -43.23 3.78
C LEU A 180 -3.80 -44.35 2.78
N GLN A 181 -4.71 -44.08 1.83
CA GLN A 181 -4.99 -44.99 0.70
C GLN A 181 -4.65 -44.23 -0.61
N PRO A 182 -4.10 -44.92 -1.63
CA PRO A 182 -3.81 -44.31 -2.91
C PRO A 182 -5.02 -43.59 -3.51
N GLY A 183 -4.85 -42.31 -3.89
CA GLY A 183 -5.90 -41.51 -4.49
C GLY A 183 -7.00 -41.02 -3.53
N GLN A 184 -6.83 -41.23 -2.22
CA GLN A 184 -7.72 -40.71 -1.17
C GLN A 184 -6.93 -39.84 -0.21
N PRO A 185 -6.71 -38.57 -0.52
CA PRO A 185 -5.93 -37.68 0.33
C PRO A 185 -6.65 -37.43 1.66
N SER A 186 -5.90 -37.40 2.74
CA SER A 186 -6.37 -36.91 4.05
C SER A 186 -6.04 -35.46 4.21
N THR A 187 -6.99 -34.70 4.71
CA THR A 187 -6.83 -33.25 4.93
C THR A 187 -6.83 -32.91 6.42
N LEU A 188 -5.84 -32.10 6.82
CA LEU A 188 -5.81 -31.43 8.10
C LEU A 188 -5.81 -29.92 7.86
N VAL A 189 -6.37 -29.16 8.80
CA VAL A 189 -6.42 -27.70 8.73
C VAL A 189 -5.84 -27.13 10.01
N LEU A 190 -4.72 -26.43 9.90
CA LEU A 190 -4.20 -25.63 11.00
C LEU A 190 -4.74 -24.23 10.86
N GLU A 191 -5.39 -23.74 11.92
CA GLU A 191 -5.93 -22.40 12.05
C GLU A 191 -5.03 -21.57 12.96
N GLN A 192 -4.68 -20.36 12.52
CA GLN A 192 -4.17 -19.30 13.41
C GLN A 192 -5.13 -18.12 13.39
N TYR A 193 -5.55 -17.71 14.58
CA TYR A 193 -6.48 -16.59 14.77
C TYR A 193 -5.85 -15.53 15.68
N LEU A 194 -5.66 -14.32 15.14
CA LEU A 194 -5.21 -13.17 15.93
C LEU A 194 -6.42 -12.49 16.58
N SER A 195 -6.63 -12.78 17.85
CA SER A 195 -7.72 -12.18 18.66
C SER A 195 -7.33 -10.76 19.07
N PRO A 196 -8.26 -9.80 19.01
CA PRO A 196 -8.01 -8.43 19.50
C PRO A 196 -7.96 -8.38 21.03
N GLU A 197 -8.55 -9.37 21.72
CA GLU A 197 -8.64 -9.44 23.17
C GLU A 197 -8.33 -10.83 23.69
N THR A 198 -7.54 -10.88 24.75
CA THR A 198 -7.21 -12.12 25.45
C THR A 198 -8.46 -12.73 26.10
N GLY A 199 -8.71 -13.99 25.85
CA GLY A 199 -9.83 -14.71 26.47
C GLY A 199 -11.14 -14.71 25.66
N THR A 200 -11.19 -14.04 24.52
CA THR A 200 -12.32 -14.11 23.60
C THR A 200 -12.50 -15.53 23.08
N ALA A 201 -13.72 -16.07 23.20
CA ALA A 201 -14.06 -17.37 22.61
C ALA A 201 -14.12 -17.25 21.09
N VAL A 202 -13.27 -18.01 20.40
CA VAL A 202 -13.21 -18.02 18.95
C VAL A 202 -13.76 -19.33 18.44
N PRO A 203 -14.91 -19.33 17.72
CA PRO A 203 -15.41 -20.55 17.11
C PRO A 203 -14.45 -21.02 16.02
N PRO A 204 -14.21 -22.35 15.91
CA PRO A 204 -13.39 -22.90 14.83
C PRO A 204 -14.04 -22.68 13.48
N VAL A 205 -13.24 -22.79 12.42
CA VAL A 205 -13.75 -22.75 11.05
C VAL A 205 -14.70 -23.94 10.81
N ALA A 206 -15.93 -23.63 10.42
CA ALA A 206 -16.96 -24.65 10.19
C ALA A 206 -16.84 -25.32 8.80
N ASP A 207 -16.50 -24.57 7.75
CA ASP A 207 -16.36 -25.02 6.36
C ASP A 207 -15.12 -24.38 5.73
N GLU A 208 -13.99 -25.04 5.87
CA GLU A 208 -12.72 -24.61 5.28
C GLU A 208 -12.79 -24.55 3.75
N SER A 209 -13.46 -25.55 3.15
CA SER A 209 -13.55 -25.62 1.69
C SER A 209 -14.36 -24.46 1.10
N ALA A 210 -15.39 -23.97 1.80
CA ALA A 210 -16.07 -22.73 1.41
C ALA A 210 -15.12 -21.52 1.51
N ARG A 211 -14.37 -21.38 2.60
CA ARG A 211 -13.40 -20.29 2.78
C ARG A 211 -12.33 -20.28 1.69
N TRP A 212 -11.85 -21.46 1.31
CA TRP A 212 -10.90 -21.58 0.19
C TRP A 212 -11.53 -21.12 -1.13
N ARG A 213 -12.76 -21.57 -1.43
CA ARG A 213 -13.47 -21.10 -2.65
C ARG A 213 -13.69 -19.60 -2.67
N ASP A 214 -14.09 -19.01 -1.53
CA ASP A 214 -14.31 -17.57 -1.39
C ASP A 214 -13.02 -16.79 -1.63
N ASN A 215 -11.90 -17.22 -1.01
CA ASN A 215 -10.59 -16.64 -1.24
C ASN A 215 -10.18 -16.69 -2.72
N ARG A 216 -10.35 -17.84 -3.38
CA ARG A 216 -10.06 -17.99 -4.81
C ARG A 216 -10.94 -17.10 -5.67
N ALA A 217 -12.25 -17.06 -5.40
CA ALA A 217 -13.20 -16.23 -6.15
C ALA A 217 -12.87 -14.73 -6.04
N ARG A 218 -12.48 -14.26 -4.85
CA ARG A 218 -12.04 -12.88 -4.59
C ARG A 218 -10.81 -12.53 -5.44
N TRP A 219 -9.77 -13.35 -5.37
CA TRP A 219 -8.55 -13.14 -6.15
C TRP A 219 -8.76 -13.27 -7.66
N ASP A 220 -9.58 -14.23 -8.11
CA ASP A 220 -9.96 -14.35 -9.52
C ASP A 220 -10.70 -13.09 -9.99
N GLY A 221 -11.48 -12.43 -9.12
CA GLY A 221 -12.11 -11.15 -9.38
C GLY A 221 -11.08 -10.04 -9.61
N TYR A 222 -10.11 -9.90 -8.71
CA TYR A 222 -9.02 -8.93 -8.83
C TYR A 222 -8.18 -9.13 -10.10
N LEU A 223 -7.79 -10.37 -10.37
CA LEU A 223 -6.97 -10.70 -11.53
C LEU A 223 -7.71 -10.47 -12.86
N ARG A 224 -9.01 -10.76 -12.93
CA ARG A 224 -9.80 -10.45 -14.12
C ARG A 224 -9.87 -8.96 -14.42
N ALA A 225 -9.93 -8.12 -13.39
CA ALA A 225 -9.95 -6.66 -13.56
C ALA A 225 -8.69 -6.10 -14.23
N VAL A 226 -7.54 -6.78 -14.09
CA VAL A 226 -6.26 -6.36 -14.64
C VAL A 226 -5.73 -7.26 -15.76
N ALA A 227 -6.46 -8.29 -16.15
CA ALA A 227 -6.01 -9.28 -17.14
C ALA A 227 -5.77 -8.71 -18.55
N SER A 228 -6.42 -7.58 -18.89
CA SER A 228 -6.26 -6.90 -20.17
C SER A 228 -5.32 -5.70 -20.11
N SER A 229 -4.49 -5.58 -19.06
CA SER A 229 -3.52 -4.49 -18.95
C SER A 229 -2.55 -4.51 -20.14
N HIS A 230 -2.48 -3.39 -20.83
CA HIS A 230 -1.66 -3.18 -22.01
C HIS A 230 -0.99 -1.81 -21.93
N VAL A 231 0.25 -1.73 -22.37
CA VAL A 231 1.00 -0.48 -22.52
C VAL A 231 1.77 -0.56 -23.83
N ASP A 232 1.58 0.40 -24.70
CA ASP A 232 2.28 0.46 -26.00
C ASP A 232 3.80 0.43 -25.80
N GLY A 233 4.48 -0.43 -26.56
CA GLY A 233 5.93 -0.64 -26.43
C GLY A 233 6.37 -1.58 -25.30
N VAL A 234 5.44 -2.14 -24.51
CA VAL A 234 5.71 -3.16 -23.50
C VAL A 234 5.07 -4.49 -23.90
N PRO A 235 5.79 -5.62 -23.86
CA PRO A 235 5.17 -6.93 -24.07
C PRO A 235 3.97 -7.15 -23.11
N ASP A 236 2.84 -7.64 -23.62
CA ASP A 236 1.61 -7.83 -22.84
C ASP A 236 1.84 -8.67 -21.58
N GLU A 237 2.68 -9.70 -21.67
CA GLU A 237 3.04 -10.54 -20.52
C GLU A 237 3.73 -9.72 -19.41
N VAL A 238 4.57 -8.76 -19.77
CA VAL A 238 5.25 -7.87 -18.80
C VAL A 238 4.23 -6.89 -18.20
N ALA A 239 3.40 -6.25 -19.01
CA ALA A 239 2.37 -5.31 -18.55
C ALA A 239 1.39 -6.00 -17.59
N GLN A 240 0.93 -7.20 -17.92
CA GLN A 240 0.05 -8.00 -17.06
C GLN A 240 0.75 -8.42 -15.75
N ARG A 241 2.02 -8.81 -15.80
CA ARG A 241 2.80 -9.17 -14.61
C ARG A 241 2.96 -7.99 -13.66
N VAL A 242 3.25 -6.80 -14.18
CA VAL A 242 3.31 -5.55 -13.40
C VAL A 242 1.96 -5.25 -12.76
N ALA A 243 0.87 -5.37 -13.53
CA ALA A 243 -0.48 -5.12 -13.02
C ALA A 243 -0.87 -6.11 -11.90
N VAL A 244 -0.57 -7.40 -12.06
CA VAL A 244 -0.78 -8.42 -11.00
C VAL A 244 0.02 -8.09 -9.76
N LYS A 245 1.29 -7.68 -9.92
CA LYS A 245 2.15 -7.30 -8.79
C LYS A 245 1.63 -6.05 -8.07
N ALA A 246 1.14 -5.06 -8.80
CA ALA A 246 0.51 -3.87 -8.20
C ALA A 246 -0.71 -4.26 -7.35
N VAL A 247 -1.58 -5.16 -7.85
CA VAL A 247 -2.70 -5.71 -7.08
C VAL A 247 -2.21 -6.43 -5.83
N GLN A 248 -1.21 -7.31 -5.95
CA GLN A 248 -0.65 -8.04 -4.80
C GLN A 248 -0.06 -7.09 -3.75
N THR A 249 0.61 -6.02 -4.19
CA THR A 249 1.20 -5.01 -3.29
C THR A 249 0.12 -4.24 -2.53
N LEU A 250 -0.91 -3.75 -3.20
CA LEU A 250 -2.01 -3.03 -2.56
C LEU A 250 -2.77 -3.93 -1.58
N ILE A 251 -3.10 -5.16 -1.98
CA ILE A 251 -3.80 -6.12 -1.11
C ILE A 251 -2.90 -6.60 0.04
N GLY A 252 -1.61 -6.78 -0.17
CA GLY A 252 -0.65 -7.12 0.88
C GLY A 252 -0.46 -6.01 1.91
N ASN A 253 -0.68 -4.76 1.52
CA ASN A 253 -0.64 -3.59 2.40
C ASN A 253 -2.03 -3.20 2.97
N TRP A 254 -3.10 -3.87 2.59
CA TRP A 254 -4.42 -3.70 3.20
C TRP A 254 -4.41 -4.10 4.67
N ARG A 255 -4.94 -3.22 5.54
CA ARG A 255 -5.18 -3.45 6.96
C ARG A 255 -6.65 -3.18 7.27
N SER A 256 -7.27 -4.11 7.98
CA SER A 256 -8.66 -3.97 8.43
C SER A 256 -8.79 -2.96 9.57
N ALA A 257 -9.97 -2.40 9.71
CA ALA A 257 -10.37 -1.56 10.83
C ALA A 257 -9.99 -2.19 12.17
N ARG A 258 -9.33 -1.41 13.04
CA ARG A 258 -8.83 -1.85 14.33
C ARG A 258 -8.40 -0.68 15.21
N GLY A 259 -8.59 -0.79 16.55
CA GLY A 259 -8.29 0.31 17.46
C GLY A 259 -9.08 1.55 17.05
N ASP A 260 -8.38 2.66 16.90
CA ASP A 260 -8.97 3.92 16.44
C ASP A 260 -9.07 4.04 14.90
N LEU A 261 -8.61 3.08 14.13
CA LEU A 261 -8.90 3.00 12.69
C LEU A 261 -10.28 2.37 12.50
N HIS A 262 -11.26 3.18 12.13
CA HIS A 262 -12.68 2.77 12.05
C HIS A 262 -13.06 2.15 10.70
N HIS A 263 -12.23 2.32 9.66
CA HIS A 263 -12.40 1.75 8.34
C HIS A 263 -11.12 1.06 7.86
N ASP A 264 -11.27 0.16 6.92
CA ASP A 264 -10.16 -0.52 6.26
C ASP A 264 -9.33 0.47 5.42
N GLY A 265 -8.04 0.20 5.28
CA GLY A 265 -7.17 1.02 4.44
C GLY A 265 -5.88 0.31 4.04
N VAL A 266 -5.07 0.98 3.27
CA VAL A 266 -3.79 0.49 2.76
C VAL A 266 -2.67 1.34 3.35
N ILE A 267 -1.75 0.70 4.06
CA ILE A 267 -0.52 1.32 4.54
C ILE A 267 0.46 1.55 3.39
N PRO A 268 1.40 2.51 3.47
CA PRO A 268 2.39 2.72 2.42
C PRO A 268 3.28 1.50 2.21
N SER A 269 3.77 0.87 3.28
CA SER A 269 4.58 -0.34 3.25
C SER A 269 4.65 -0.99 4.63
N TYR A 270 4.74 -2.31 4.68
CA TYR A 270 5.04 -3.04 5.92
C TYR A 270 6.55 -3.17 6.21
N SER A 271 7.41 -2.64 5.35
CA SER A 271 8.87 -2.77 5.46
C SER A 271 9.52 -1.71 6.36
N ALA A 272 8.77 -0.70 6.79
CA ALA A 272 9.24 0.34 7.70
C ALA A 272 8.32 0.46 8.90
N ASP A 273 8.92 0.53 10.08
CA ASP A 273 8.24 0.50 11.37
C ASP A 273 7.19 1.61 11.54
N TYR A 274 7.48 2.80 10.97
CA TYR A 274 6.61 3.97 11.06
C TYR A 274 5.45 3.95 10.05
N PHE A 275 5.46 3.03 9.06
CA PHE A 275 4.38 2.92 8.08
C PHE A 275 3.22 2.01 8.52
N ASN A 276 2.90 2.00 9.81
CA ASN A 276 1.81 1.22 10.40
C ASN A 276 0.46 1.97 10.47
N GLY A 277 0.32 3.07 9.74
CA GLY A 277 -0.88 3.88 9.62
C GLY A 277 -1.22 4.23 8.17
N PHE A 278 -2.20 5.11 7.96
CA PHE A 278 -2.63 5.58 6.64
C PHE A 278 -2.21 7.03 6.43
N TRP A 279 -1.42 7.31 5.39
CA TRP A 279 -1.02 8.65 4.97
C TRP A 279 -2.03 9.24 4.00
N ALA A 280 -2.33 10.54 4.10
CA ALA A 280 -3.41 11.17 3.35
C ALA A 280 -3.21 11.09 1.82
N TRP A 281 -2.14 11.64 1.26
CA TRP A 281 -2.05 11.64 -0.21
C TRP A 281 -1.75 10.28 -0.82
N ASP A 282 -1.11 9.37 -0.06
CA ASP A 282 -1.01 7.94 -0.41
C ASP A 282 -2.42 7.33 -0.49
N SER A 283 -3.25 7.62 0.50
CA SER A 283 -4.64 7.13 0.55
C SER A 283 -5.46 7.56 -0.67
N TRP A 284 -5.29 8.80 -1.12
CA TRP A 284 -5.97 9.28 -2.33
C TRP A 284 -5.54 8.50 -3.58
N LYS A 285 -4.25 8.24 -3.73
CA LYS A 285 -3.68 7.47 -4.84
C LYS A 285 -4.05 5.99 -4.76
N HIS A 286 -3.97 5.40 -3.55
CA HIS A 286 -4.41 4.03 -3.30
C HIS A 286 -5.91 3.85 -3.64
N ALA A 287 -6.77 4.74 -3.16
CA ALA A 287 -8.21 4.68 -3.43
C ALA A 287 -8.52 4.77 -4.92
N ALA A 288 -7.87 5.67 -5.66
CA ALA A 288 -8.02 5.79 -7.10
C ALA A 288 -7.62 4.51 -7.85
N ALA A 289 -6.57 3.82 -7.40
CA ALA A 289 -6.13 2.55 -7.99
C ALA A 289 -7.05 1.38 -7.60
N LEU A 290 -7.42 1.27 -6.32
CA LEU A 290 -8.30 0.23 -5.78
C LEU A 290 -9.69 0.27 -6.41
N ALA A 291 -10.18 1.43 -6.80
CA ALA A 291 -11.53 1.61 -7.37
C ALA A 291 -11.82 0.67 -8.55
N TRP A 292 -10.79 0.25 -9.29
CA TRP A 292 -10.90 -0.58 -10.48
C TRP A 292 -11.02 -2.08 -10.20
N PHE A 293 -10.59 -2.55 -9.02
CA PHE A 293 -10.62 -3.98 -8.70
C PHE A 293 -11.13 -4.31 -7.28
N ALA A 294 -11.03 -3.39 -6.33
CA ALA A 294 -11.48 -3.53 -4.94
C ALA A 294 -12.24 -2.28 -4.45
N PRO A 295 -13.39 -1.93 -5.07
CA PRO A 295 -14.05 -0.64 -4.86
C PRO A 295 -14.54 -0.41 -3.42
N GLU A 296 -14.88 -1.46 -2.67
CA GLU A 296 -15.23 -1.32 -1.24
C GLU A 296 -14.03 -0.79 -0.44
N LEU A 297 -12.86 -1.41 -0.62
CA LEU A 297 -11.63 -0.98 0.02
C LEU A 297 -11.23 0.45 -0.40
N ALA A 298 -11.49 0.83 -1.66
CA ALA A 298 -11.26 2.20 -2.12
C ALA A 298 -12.10 3.22 -1.34
N ARG A 299 -13.39 2.91 -1.09
CA ARG A 299 -14.28 3.77 -0.29
C ARG A 299 -13.83 3.83 1.17
N ASP A 300 -13.51 2.70 1.76
CA ASP A 300 -13.07 2.63 3.15
C ASP A 300 -11.74 3.36 3.37
N GLN A 301 -10.80 3.30 2.42
CA GLN A 301 -9.58 4.10 2.45
C GLN A 301 -9.85 5.60 2.55
N MET A 302 -10.85 6.10 1.80
CA MET A 302 -11.27 7.50 1.88
C MET A 302 -11.91 7.80 3.25
N ARG A 303 -12.82 6.94 3.72
CA ARG A 303 -13.50 7.10 5.02
C ARG A 303 -12.50 7.13 6.16
N ALA A 304 -11.51 6.23 6.19
CA ALA A 304 -10.50 6.14 7.23
C ALA A 304 -9.77 7.47 7.47
N MET A 305 -9.43 8.19 6.39
CA MET A 305 -8.79 9.50 6.51
C MET A 305 -9.77 10.58 6.98
N PHE A 306 -11.01 10.57 6.47
CA PHE A 306 -12.01 11.58 6.79
C PHE A 306 -12.73 11.35 8.12
N ASP A 307 -12.56 10.20 8.77
CA ASP A 307 -12.99 9.99 10.16
C ASP A 307 -12.29 10.97 11.10
N TYR A 308 -11.07 11.37 10.76
CA TYR A 308 -10.24 12.31 11.49
C TYR A 308 -10.19 13.71 10.86
N GLN A 309 -11.25 14.12 10.13
CA GLN A 309 -11.35 15.50 9.68
C GLN A 309 -11.62 16.44 10.87
N ALA A 310 -10.73 17.40 11.10
CA ALA A 310 -10.88 18.41 12.15
C ALA A 310 -12.08 19.34 11.90
N ALA A 311 -12.55 20.03 12.95
CA ALA A 311 -13.70 20.93 12.86
C ALA A 311 -13.50 22.08 11.85
N ASN A 312 -12.25 22.57 11.69
CA ASN A 312 -11.90 23.58 10.68
C ASN A 312 -11.80 23.01 9.25
N GLY A 313 -11.86 21.70 9.07
CA GLY A 313 -11.80 21.02 7.78
C GLY A 313 -10.48 20.34 7.46
N MET A 314 -9.42 20.53 8.26
CA MET A 314 -8.13 19.86 8.08
C MET A 314 -8.27 18.33 8.11
N VAL A 315 -7.54 17.64 7.26
CA VAL A 315 -7.34 16.19 7.33
C VAL A 315 -5.93 15.94 7.84
N ALA A 316 -5.75 15.03 8.78
CA ALA A 316 -4.44 14.68 9.33
C ALA A 316 -3.49 14.18 8.21
N ASP A 317 -2.20 14.43 8.38
CA ASP A 317 -1.15 13.87 7.51
C ASP A 317 -1.20 12.34 7.48
N SER A 318 -1.29 11.74 8.67
CA SER A 318 -1.42 10.29 8.84
C SER A 318 -2.25 9.93 10.07
N VAL A 319 -2.92 8.77 10.02
CA VAL A 319 -3.77 8.23 11.09
C VAL A 319 -3.33 6.81 11.45
N TYR A 320 -3.45 6.47 12.75
CA TYR A 320 -2.87 5.27 13.32
C TYR A 320 -3.86 4.48 14.18
N LEU A 321 -3.45 3.27 14.61
CA LEU A 321 -4.20 2.41 15.54
C LEU A 321 -4.55 3.09 16.88
N ASP A 322 -3.68 3.96 17.39
CA ASP A 322 -3.94 4.88 18.49
C ASP A 322 -4.04 6.29 17.92
N ALA A 323 -5.21 6.90 18.03
CA ALA A 323 -5.46 8.25 17.51
C ALA A 323 -4.57 9.34 18.12
N LYS A 324 -3.92 9.07 19.27
CA LYS A 324 -2.93 9.99 19.85
C LYS A 324 -1.66 10.11 19.02
N GLU A 325 -1.39 9.11 18.19
CA GLU A 325 -0.23 9.10 17.27
C GLU A 325 -0.54 9.81 15.94
N ASN A 326 -1.81 10.18 15.69
CA ASN A 326 -2.19 10.87 14.47
C ASN A 326 -1.36 12.14 14.26
N ASN A 327 -0.79 12.28 13.07
CA ASN A 327 0.04 13.43 12.74
C ASN A 327 -0.80 14.63 12.29
N TRP A 328 -0.88 15.63 13.15
CA TRP A 328 -1.58 16.89 12.90
C TRP A 328 -0.64 18.07 12.62
N ARG A 329 0.67 17.83 12.51
CA ARG A 329 1.66 18.89 12.24
C ARG A 329 1.48 19.53 10.87
N ASN A 330 0.96 18.76 9.93
CA ASN A 330 0.69 19.12 8.55
C ASN A 330 -0.44 18.24 8.00
N THR A 331 -0.89 18.54 6.81
CA THR A 331 -1.71 17.66 5.96
C THR A 331 -0.89 17.18 4.77
N LYS A 332 -1.53 16.73 3.70
CA LYS A 332 -0.89 16.33 2.42
C LYS A 332 -1.60 16.96 1.23
N PRO A 333 -0.99 16.97 0.03
CA PRO A 333 -1.57 17.59 -1.16
C PRO A 333 -3.03 17.20 -1.43
N PRO A 334 -3.90 18.16 -1.85
CA PRO A 334 -5.35 17.99 -1.94
C PRO A 334 -5.75 17.19 -3.20
N LEU A 335 -5.66 15.88 -3.15
CA LEU A 335 -6.09 14.95 -4.21
C LEU A 335 -7.34 14.13 -3.85
N ALA A 336 -8.01 14.46 -2.72
CA ALA A 336 -9.15 13.68 -2.23
C ALA A 336 -10.37 13.76 -3.17
N ALA A 337 -10.68 14.94 -3.72
CA ALA A 337 -11.78 15.08 -4.67
C ALA A 337 -11.49 14.34 -5.99
N TRP A 338 -10.24 14.36 -6.47
CA TRP A 338 -9.79 13.57 -7.61
C TRP A 338 -9.99 12.07 -7.35
N ALA A 339 -9.56 11.56 -6.20
CA ALA A 339 -9.74 10.15 -5.84
C ALA A 339 -11.23 9.76 -5.77
N THR A 340 -12.08 10.59 -5.15
CA THR A 340 -13.54 10.37 -5.11
C THR A 340 -14.14 10.31 -6.51
N ARG A 341 -13.67 11.16 -7.42
CA ARG A 341 -14.11 11.15 -8.82
C ARG A 341 -13.66 9.88 -9.56
N GLU A 342 -12.43 9.40 -9.33
CA GLU A 342 -11.95 8.14 -9.89
C GLU A 342 -12.78 6.95 -9.38
N ILE A 343 -13.12 6.93 -8.08
CA ILE A 343 -14.05 5.92 -7.52
C ILE A 343 -15.41 5.98 -8.23
N HIS A 344 -15.98 7.17 -8.38
CA HIS A 344 -17.25 7.33 -9.10
C HIS A 344 -17.16 6.89 -10.57
N ARG A 345 -16.06 7.20 -11.26
CA ARG A 345 -15.84 6.73 -12.65
C ARG A 345 -15.82 5.21 -12.77
N ALA A 346 -15.19 4.54 -11.82
CA ALA A 346 -15.07 3.08 -11.82
C ALA A 346 -16.38 2.37 -11.42
N THR A 347 -17.18 3.00 -10.54
CA THR A 347 -18.30 2.31 -9.88
C THR A 347 -19.69 2.87 -10.22
N GLY A 348 -19.78 4.12 -10.64
CA GLY A 348 -21.05 4.84 -10.78
C GLY A 348 -21.72 5.19 -9.44
N ASP A 349 -21.04 5.04 -8.29
CA ASP A 349 -21.61 5.19 -6.95
C ASP A 349 -21.86 6.65 -6.58
N ALA A 350 -23.04 7.16 -6.89
CA ALA A 350 -23.48 8.52 -6.51
C ALA A 350 -23.76 8.64 -4.99
N ALA A 351 -24.08 7.55 -4.31
CA ALA A 351 -24.32 7.58 -2.86
C ALA A 351 -23.01 7.86 -2.10
N PHE A 352 -21.90 7.25 -2.52
CA PHE A 352 -20.59 7.55 -1.98
C PHE A 352 -20.17 9.01 -2.28
N VAL A 353 -20.47 9.53 -3.47
CA VAL A 353 -20.25 10.96 -3.77
C VAL A 353 -21.03 11.86 -2.80
N ALA A 354 -22.30 11.53 -2.53
CA ALA A 354 -23.11 12.30 -1.57
C ALA A 354 -22.54 12.25 -0.13
N GLU A 355 -22.01 11.09 0.28
CA GLU A 355 -21.36 10.92 1.58
C GLU A 355 -20.12 11.81 1.73
N MET A 356 -19.30 11.90 0.68
CA MET A 356 -18.01 12.57 0.74
C MET A 356 -18.04 14.06 0.43
N TYR A 357 -18.99 14.53 -0.38
CA TYR A 357 -18.95 15.86 -1.00
C TYR A 357 -18.76 17.01 0.00
N ASP A 358 -19.55 17.08 1.07
CA ASP A 358 -19.45 18.17 2.03
C ASP A 358 -18.14 18.12 2.85
N ARG A 359 -17.57 16.93 3.07
CA ARG A 359 -16.26 16.74 3.71
C ARG A 359 -15.13 17.24 2.81
N LEU A 360 -15.20 16.93 1.50
CA LEU A 360 -14.26 17.42 0.50
C LEU A 360 -14.29 18.95 0.37
N VAL A 361 -15.48 19.53 0.33
CA VAL A 361 -15.66 21.00 0.29
C VAL A 361 -15.03 21.67 1.51
N ARG A 362 -15.21 21.11 2.71
CA ARG A 362 -14.59 21.66 3.93
C ARG A 362 -13.06 21.57 3.87
N TYR A 363 -12.50 20.43 3.42
CA TYR A 363 -11.05 20.26 3.26
C TYR A 363 -10.48 21.24 2.23
N HIS A 364 -11.16 21.42 1.08
CA HIS A 364 -10.76 22.39 0.07
C HIS A 364 -10.73 23.83 0.62
N ARG A 365 -11.77 24.23 1.39
CA ARG A 365 -11.85 25.56 1.97
C ARG A 365 -10.80 25.81 3.04
N TRP A 366 -10.41 24.77 3.78
CA TRP A 366 -9.36 24.85 4.78
C TRP A 366 -8.04 25.35 4.20
N TRP A 367 -7.65 24.93 3.00
CA TRP A 367 -6.43 25.38 2.34
C TRP A 367 -6.38 26.89 2.20
N PHE A 368 -7.45 27.52 1.77
CA PHE A 368 -7.51 29.00 1.60
C PHE A 368 -7.74 29.74 2.92
N ALA A 369 -8.26 29.09 3.94
CA ALA A 369 -8.42 29.69 5.26
C ALA A 369 -7.10 29.71 6.06
N GLU A 370 -6.30 28.64 5.94
CA GLU A 370 -5.15 28.38 6.82
C GLU A 370 -3.79 28.44 6.09
N ARG A 371 -3.78 28.43 4.75
CA ARG A 371 -2.58 28.32 3.90
C ARG A 371 -2.52 29.38 2.77
N ASP A 372 -3.26 30.45 2.84
CA ASP A 372 -3.21 31.61 1.94
C ASP A 372 -2.85 32.84 2.79
N HIS A 373 -1.54 33.03 3.02
CA HIS A 373 -1.00 34.03 3.96
C HIS A 373 -1.40 35.47 3.62
N ASP A 374 -1.28 35.85 2.35
CA ASP A 374 -1.56 37.21 1.88
C ASP A 374 -2.99 37.35 1.31
N ARG A 375 -3.79 36.28 1.34
CA ARG A 375 -5.19 36.21 0.88
C ARG A 375 -5.36 36.60 -0.58
N ASN A 376 -4.40 36.21 -1.41
CA ASN A 376 -4.46 36.49 -2.85
C ASN A 376 -5.17 35.38 -3.65
N GLY A 377 -5.59 34.28 -2.98
CA GLY A 377 -6.28 33.15 -3.57
C GLY A 377 -5.33 32.13 -4.20
N LEU A 378 -4.05 32.14 -3.81
CA LEU A 378 -3.06 31.12 -4.03
C LEU A 378 -2.53 30.65 -2.68
N ALA A 379 -2.33 29.34 -2.52
CA ALA A 379 -1.94 28.78 -1.24
C ALA A 379 -0.46 28.43 -1.18
N GLU A 380 0.07 28.40 0.04
CA GLU A 380 1.42 27.93 0.38
C GLU A 380 1.35 26.61 1.13
N PHE A 381 2.36 25.75 1.02
CA PHE A 381 2.55 24.67 1.98
C PHE A 381 2.90 25.24 3.35
N GLY A 382 2.52 24.53 4.41
CA GLY A 382 2.69 25.04 5.75
C GLY A 382 2.67 23.97 6.84
N ALA A 383 2.53 24.41 8.07
CA ALA A 383 2.52 23.55 9.24
C ALA A 383 1.63 24.13 10.35
N THR A 384 1.21 23.30 11.29
CA THR A 384 0.51 23.75 12.50
C THR A 384 1.49 24.09 13.62
N ASP A 385 2.71 23.53 13.59
CA ASP A 385 3.75 23.69 14.61
C ASP A 385 4.80 24.78 14.24
N GLY A 386 4.63 25.44 13.09
CA GLY A 386 5.52 26.48 12.62
C GLY A 386 6.89 26.00 12.13
N THR A 387 7.10 24.70 11.93
CA THR A 387 8.38 24.16 11.47
C THR A 387 8.42 24.02 9.95
N ARG A 388 9.54 24.42 9.33
CA ARG A 388 9.76 24.25 7.89
C ARG A 388 9.77 22.78 7.47
N ILE A 389 10.23 21.88 8.34
CA ILE A 389 10.25 20.45 8.05
C ILE A 389 8.83 19.89 7.88
N ALA A 390 7.90 20.26 8.75
CA ALA A 390 6.51 19.84 8.61
C ALA A 390 5.85 20.48 7.39
N ALA A 391 6.16 21.73 7.06
CA ALA A 391 5.69 22.38 5.84
C ALA A 391 6.22 21.70 4.56
N ALA A 392 7.46 21.23 4.55
CA ALA A 392 8.00 20.42 3.46
C ALA A 392 7.30 19.05 3.38
N TRP A 393 7.01 18.41 4.50
CA TRP A 393 6.22 17.16 4.55
C TRP A 393 4.78 17.36 4.02
N GLU A 394 4.19 18.55 4.23
CA GLU A 394 2.86 18.86 3.68
C GLU A 394 2.83 18.80 2.14
N SER A 395 3.96 19.09 1.49
CA SER A 395 4.10 18.94 0.04
C SER A 395 4.19 17.49 -0.44
N GLY A 396 4.51 16.56 0.46
CA GLY A 396 4.88 15.19 0.14
C GLY A 396 6.28 15.03 -0.45
N MET A 397 6.96 16.13 -0.81
CA MET A 397 8.33 16.15 -1.35
C MET A 397 9.31 16.66 -0.28
N ASP A 398 9.48 15.88 0.78
CA ASP A 398 10.00 16.22 2.11
C ASP A 398 11.28 17.05 2.14
N ASN A 399 12.18 16.86 1.18
CA ASN A 399 13.45 17.58 1.13
C ASN A 399 13.70 18.22 -0.25
N ALA A 400 12.66 18.52 -1.01
CA ALA A 400 12.81 19.14 -2.33
C ALA A 400 13.63 20.44 -2.25
N VAL A 401 14.52 20.63 -3.22
CA VAL A 401 15.47 21.74 -3.28
C VAL A 401 14.79 23.11 -3.21
N ARG A 402 13.60 23.25 -3.76
CA ARG A 402 12.82 24.49 -3.78
C ARG A 402 12.50 25.06 -2.39
N PHE A 403 12.61 24.24 -1.31
CA PHE A 403 12.32 24.63 0.07
C PHE A 403 13.57 25.00 0.88
N ASP A 404 14.79 24.91 0.31
CA ASP A 404 16.04 25.08 1.09
C ASP A 404 16.12 26.44 1.80
N ASP A 405 15.71 27.51 1.13
CA ASP A 405 15.74 28.89 1.63
C ASP A 405 14.38 29.40 2.12
N ALA A 406 13.36 28.54 2.21
CA ALA A 406 12.02 28.93 2.64
C ALA A 406 11.97 29.28 4.13
N LYS A 407 11.16 30.28 4.46
CA LYS A 407 10.92 30.76 5.84
C LYS A 407 9.46 30.54 6.20
N MET A 408 9.21 30.42 7.51
CA MET A 408 7.84 30.27 8.03
C MET A 408 7.24 31.63 8.34
N LEU A 409 5.98 31.82 7.95
CA LEU A 409 5.14 32.99 8.23
C LEU A 409 3.92 32.55 9.03
N ALA A 410 3.62 33.24 10.12
CA ALA A 410 2.44 32.94 10.94
C ALA A 410 1.17 33.48 10.29
N ASN A 411 0.14 32.62 10.12
CA ASN A 411 -1.18 32.98 9.63
C ASN A 411 -2.19 33.18 10.79
N GLY A 412 -1.89 32.57 11.93
CA GLY A 412 -2.72 32.59 13.13
C GLY A 412 -2.23 31.58 14.15
N GLU A 413 -3.01 31.32 15.16
CA GLU A 413 -2.72 30.28 16.15
C GLU A 413 -2.78 28.89 15.50
N GLY A 414 -1.67 28.14 15.55
CA GLY A 414 -1.56 26.81 14.96
C GLY A 414 -1.63 26.78 13.42
N ALA A 415 -1.42 27.92 12.76
CA ALA A 415 -1.42 28.01 11.31
C ALA A 415 -0.20 28.81 10.80
N TRP A 416 0.59 28.17 9.96
CA TRP A 416 1.83 28.74 9.41
C TRP A 416 1.95 28.35 7.93
N SER A 417 2.47 29.26 7.11
CA SER A 417 2.80 29.02 5.70
C SER A 417 4.28 29.27 5.43
N LEU A 418 4.80 28.65 4.36
CA LEU A 418 6.09 29.05 3.78
C LEU A 418 5.97 30.46 3.18
N ASP A 419 7.09 31.19 3.07
CA ASP A 419 7.18 32.50 2.39
C ASP A 419 7.22 32.36 0.86
N GLN A 420 6.61 31.29 0.33
CA GLN A 420 6.52 30.97 -1.09
C GLN A 420 5.24 30.21 -1.44
N GLU A 421 4.59 30.64 -2.49
CA GLU A 421 3.48 29.91 -3.12
C GLU A 421 4.04 28.77 -3.96
N SER A 422 3.47 27.58 -3.80
CA SER A 422 3.93 26.40 -4.53
C SER A 422 3.05 26.09 -5.72
N VAL A 423 3.67 25.89 -6.89
CA VAL A 423 2.97 25.72 -8.16
C VAL A 423 2.15 24.44 -8.22
N ASP A 424 2.69 23.35 -7.69
CA ASP A 424 1.99 22.07 -7.62
C ASP A 424 0.77 22.11 -6.70
N LEU A 425 0.89 22.70 -5.50
CA LEU A 425 -0.23 22.88 -4.60
C LEU A 425 -1.38 23.62 -5.30
N ASN A 426 -1.07 24.73 -5.95
CA ASN A 426 -2.08 25.53 -6.62
C ASN A 426 -2.65 24.84 -7.87
N ALA A 427 -1.86 24.02 -8.56
CA ALA A 427 -2.35 23.18 -9.65
C ALA A 427 -3.28 22.06 -9.13
N TYR A 428 -2.96 21.43 -7.98
CA TYR A 428 -3.85 20.48 -7.32
C TYR A 428 -5.15 21.13 -6.87
N LEU A 429 -5.11 22.32 -6.22
CA LEU A 429 -6.30 23.06 -5.79
C LEU A 429 -7.17 23.50 -6.98
N TYR A 430 -6.56 23.92 -8.09
CA TYR A 430 -7.29 24.19 -9.33
C TYR A 430 -8.01 22.94 -9.83
N ARG A 431 -7.31 21.80 -9.89
CA ARG A 431 -7.87 20.53 -10.31
C ARG A 431 -9.00 20.09 -9.38
N GLU A 432 -8.81 20.24 -8.07
CA GLU A 432 -9.80 19.90 -7.06
C GLU A 432 -11.10 20.70 -7.24
N LYS A 433 -11.03 22.00 -7.60
CA LYS A 433 -12.23 22.78 -7.95
C LYS A 433 -13.00 22.17 -9.13
N LEU A 434 -12.29 21.69 -10.15
CA LEU A 434 -12.94 21.04 -11.30
C LEU A 434 -13.53 19.67 -10.94
N ASP A 435 -12.86 18.93 -10.07
CA ASP A 435 -13.36 17.63 -9.60
C ASP A 435 -14.58 17.84 -8.68
N LEU A 436 -14.56 18.82 -7.77
CA LEU A 436 -15.73 19.23 -6.98
C LEU A 436 -16.91 19.68 -7.86
N ALA A 437 -16.64 20.43 -8.95
CA ALA A 437 -17.69 20.78 -9.92
C ALA A 437 -18.33 19.54 -10.55
N GLY A 438 -17.52 18.56 -10.95
CA GLY A 438 -18.02 17.29 -11.51
C GLY A 438 -18.81 16.47 -10.49
N LEU A 439 -18.36 16.41 -9.23
CA LEU A 439 -19.08 15.72 -8.15
C LEU A 439 -20.40 16.44 -7.81
N ALA A 440 -20.41 17.78 -7.80
CA ALA A 440 -21.63 18.55 -7.63
C ALA A 440 -22.67 18.27 -8.74
N GLU A 441 -22.23 18.09 -9.99
CA GLU A 441 -23.12 17.68 -11.10
C GLU A 441 -23.73 16.31 -10.89
N VAL A 442 -22.94 15.33 -10.42
CA VAL A 442 -23.46 13.99 -10.07
C VAL A 442 -24.59 14.09 -9.04
N LEU A 443 -24.48 15.05 -8.10
CA LEU A 443 -25.48 15.30 -7.06
C LEU A 443 -26.62 16.23 -7.49
N GLY A 444 -26.62 16.71 -8.76
CA GLY A 444 -27.62 17.66 -9.25
C GLY A 444 -27.46 19.09 -8.74
N LYS A 445 -26.37 19.41 -8.06
CA LYS A 445 -26.04 20.75 -7.49
C LYS A 445 -25.47 21.69 -8.55
N ARG A 446 -26.26 22.06 -9.54
CA ARG A 446 -25.80 22.77 -10.74
C ARG A 446 -25.20 24.15 -10.45
N ASP A 447 -25.77 24.89 -9.51
CA ASP A 447 -25.27 26.22 -9.15
C ASP A 447 -23.92 26.15 -8.46
N GLU A 448 -23.72 25.17 -7.57
CA GLU A 448 -22.41 24.90 -6.95
C GLU A 448 -21.37 24.48 -8.00
N ALA A 449 -21.76 23.61 -8.94
CA ALA A 449 -20.88 23.19 -10.03
C ALA A 449 -20.43 24.38 -10.90
N ALA A 450 -21.36 25.30 -11.22
CA ALA A 450 -21.04 26.53 -11.96
C ALA A 450 -20.10 27.44 -11.18
N ALA A 451 -20.35 27.64 -9.87
CA ALA A 451 -19.47 28.41 -8.99
C ALA A 451 -18.05 27.84 -8.93
N TRP A 452 -17.89 26.53 -8.75
CA TRP A 452 -16.58 25.87 -8.75
C TRP A 452 -15.82 26.08 -10.07
N ARG A 453 -16.49 25.99 -11.23
CA ARG A 453 -15.86 26.23 -12.53
C ARG A 453 -15.45 27.70 -12.70
N HIS A 454 -16.29 28.65 -12.25
CA HIS A 454 -15.97 30.05 -12.28
C HIS A 454 -14.69 30.33 -11.46
N ASP A 455 -14.62 29.82 -10.23
CA ASP A 455 -13.48 30.02 -9.34
C ASP A 455 -12.21 29.35 -9.89
N ALA A 456 -12.35 28.17 -10.50
CA ALA A 456 -11.25 27.50 -11.19
C ALA A 456 -10.72 28.35 -12.35
N GLY A 457 -11.63 29.00 -13.14
CA GLY A 457 -11.23 29.89 -14.23
C GLY A 457 -10.40 31.08 -13.75
N ALA A 458 -10.83 31.73 -12.65
CA ALA A 458 -10.08 32.83 -12.03
C ALA A 458 -8.70 32.36 -11.49
N MET A 459 -8.65 31.20 -10.84
CA MET A 459 -7.41 30.63 -10.31
C MET A 459 -6.43 30.25 -11.43
N LYS A 460 -6.91 29.70 -12.55
CA LYS A 460 -6.10 29.38 -13.72
C LYS A 460 -5.31 30.59 -14.24
N GLN A 461 -5.96 31.76 -14.31
CA GLN A 461 -5.30 32.97 -14.76
C GLN A 461 -4.20 33.41 -13.80
N ARG A 462 -4.48 33.39 -12.48
CA ARG A 462 -3.47 33.72 -11.45
C ARG A 462 -2.26 32.78 -11.54
N ILE A 463 -2.47 31.48 -11.61
CA ILE A 463 -1.39 30.47 -11.70
C ILE A 463 -0.54 30.71 -12.96
N GLY A 464 -1.16 30.89 -14.12
CA GLY A 464 -0.45 31.10 -15.38
C GLY A 464 0.42 32.35 -15.39
N THR A 465 0.02 33.42 -14.68
CA THR A 465 0.78 34.67 -14.55
C THR A 465 1.85 34.58 -13.46
N ARG A 466 1.52 33.96 -12.33
CA ARG A 466 2.35 33.94 -11.14
C ARG A 466 3.55 33.01 -11.25
N PHE A 467 3.36 31.82 -11.80
CA PHE A 467 4.34 30.74 -11.75
C PHE A 467 5.08 30.50 -13.07
N PHE A 468 4.49 30.84 -14.23
CA PHE A 468 5.12 30.56 -15.50
C PHE A 468 6.22 31.59 -15.83
N ASP A 469 7.41 31.11 -16.08
CA ASP A 469 8.53 31.88 -16.60
C ASP A 469 8.65 31.65 -18.12
N ALA A 470 8.45 32.71 -18.90
CA ALA A 470 8.42 32.63 -20.37
C ALA A 470 9.83 32.43 -20.96
N ASP A 471 10.87 32.94 -20.30
CA ASP A 471 12.24 32.83 -20.76
C ASP A 471 12.81 31.43 -20.45
N ALA A 472 12.50 30.89 -19.26
CA ALA A 472 12.88 29.54 -18.88
C ALA A 472 11.96 28.46 -19.50
N GLY A 473 10.75 28.82 -19.93
CA GLY A 473 9.75 27.88 -20.45
C GLY A 473 9.23 26.87 -19.41
N TRP A 474 9.19 27.28 -18.14
CA TRP A 474 8.87 26.39 -17.02
C TRP A 474 7.96 27.05 -15.99
N PHE A 475 7.26 26.24 -15.18
CA PHE A 475 6.53 26.72 -14.03
C PHE A 475 7.38 26.54 -12.75
N PHE A 476 7.55 27.60 -11.99
CA PHE A 476 8.32 27.64 -10.73
C PHE A 476 7.45 28.12 -9.58
N ASP A 477 7.81 27.73 -8.36
CA ASP A 477 7.31 28.37 -7.16
C ASP A 477 7.68 29.87 -7.15
N ALA A 478 6.93 30.68 -6.43
CA ALA A 478 7.14 32.13 -6.38
C ALA A 478 7.20 32.64 -4.93
N ARG A 479 8.15 33.51 -4.62
CA ARG A 479 8.25 34.18 -3.31
C ARG A 479 7.06 35.10 -3.07
N LEU A 480 6.50 35.04 -1.86
CA LEU A 480 5.51 36.02 -1.42
C LEU A 480 6.08 37.44 -1.46
N GLY A 481 5.22 38.42 -1.67
CA GLY A 481 5.58 39.84 -1.70
C GLY A 481 6.33 40.30 -2.93
N THR A 482 7.43 39.60 -3.33
CA THR A 482 8.23 39.99 -4.50
C THR A 482 7.76 39.40 -5.81
N GLY A 483 7.16 38.21 -5.79
CA GLY A 483 6.85 37.42 -6.98
C GLY A 483 8.06 36.83 -7.69
N GLU A 484 9.22 36.88 -7.08
CA GLU A 484 10.44 36.26 -7.61
C GLU A 484 10.27 34.76 -7.74
N ARG A 485 10.56 34.22 -8.91
CA ARG A 485 10.46 32.79 -9.19
C ARG A 485 11.66 32.04 -8.63
N ILE A 486 11.39 30.93 -7.95
CA ILE A 486 12.42 30.05 -7.41
C ILE A 486 12.84 29.12 -8.54
N GLY A 487 13.95 29.46 -9.21
CA GLY A 487 14.41 28.85 -10.45
C GLY A 487 14.91 27.41 -10.32
N VAL A 488 14.16 26.53 -9.66
CA VAL A 488 14.44 25.10 -9.51
C VAL A 488 13.58 24.30 -10.50
N PHE A 489 14.21 23.57 -11.40
CA PHE A 489 13.52 22.67 -12.30
C PHE A 489 13.22 21.34 -11.59
N GLY A 490 12.02 21.20 -11.04
CA GLY A 490 11.57 20.00 -10.36
C GLY A 490 10.25 19.46 -10.91
N SER A 491 9.83 18.29 -10.44
CA SER A 491 8.61 17.62 -10.88
C SER A 491 7.33 18.43 -10.67
N GLU A 492 7.32 19.37 -9.74
CA GLU A 492 6.24 20.31 -9.52
C GLU A 492 5.89 21.14 -10.77
N GLY A 493 6.87 21.39 -11.65
CA GLY A 493 6.70 22.24 -12.83
C GLY A 493 5.85 21.64 -13.95
N TRP A 494 5.61 20.33 -13.99
CA TRP A 494 4.66 19.72 -14.95
C TRP A 494 3.26 19.49 -14.36
N THR A 495 3.06 19.70 -13.05
CA THR A 495 1.75 19.55 -12.40
C THR A 495 0.67 20.46 -13.02
N PRO A 496 0.96 21.70 -13.46
CA PRO A 496 0.01 22.54 -14.22
C PRO A 496 -0.49 21.88 -15.52
N LEU A 497 0.35 21.11 -16.20
CA LEU A 497 -0.04 20.36 -17.39
C LEU A 497 -0.96 19.19 -17.00
N TRP A 498 -0.59 18.44 -15.96
CA TRP A 498 -1.44 17.36 -15.44
C TRP A 498 -2.83 17.89 -15.05
N ALA A 499 -2.90 19.03 -14.38
CA ALA A 499 -4.15 19.67 -14.00
C ALA A 499 -4.96 20.20 -15.19
N GLY A 500 -4.34 20.39 -16.37
CA GLY A 500 -4.97 20.92 -17.58
C GLY A 500 -5.12 22.43 -17.58
N LEU A 501 -4.31 23.14 -16.81
CA LEU A 501 -4.41 24.61 -16.71
C LEU A 501 -3.46 25.37 -17.64
N ALA A 502 -2.34 24.76 -18.10
CA ALA A 502 -1.38 25.41 -18.97
C ALA A 502 -2.02 25.79 -20.33
N SER A 503 -1.64 26.94 -20.88
CA SER A 503 -1.97 27.27 -22.26
C SER A 503 -1.19 26.38 -23.24
N PRO A 504 -1.62 26.25 -24.52
CA PRO A 504 -0.87 25.47 -25.50
C PRO A 504 0.58 25.94 -25.71
N VAL A 505 0.86 27.22 -25.53
CA VAL A 505 2.21 27.80 -25.64
C VAL A 505 3.07 27.37 -24.44
N GLN A 506 2.55 27.52 -23.23
CA GLN A 506 3.18 27.11 -21.99
C GLN A 506 3.46 25.59 -21.99
N ALA A 507 2.46 24.80 -22.37
CA ALA A 507 2.59 23.35 -22.43
C ALA A 507 3.70 22.90 -23.38
N ARG A 508 3.79 23.49 -24.58
CA ARG A 508 4.89 23.15 -25.52
C ARG A 508 6.27 23.44 -24.94
N ALA A 509 6.44 24.55 -24.22
CA ALA A 509 7.71 24.90 -23.59
C ALA A 509 8.08 23.89 -22.47
N VAL A 510 7.14 23.59 -21.58
CA VAL A 510 7.34 22.62 -20.50
C VAL A 510 7.64 21.23 -21.06
N ILE A 511 6.89 20.78 -22.06
CA ILE A 511 7.10 19.47 -22.71
C ILE A 511 8.50 19.38 -23.33
N ALA A 512 8.98 20.45 -23.98
CA ALA A 512 10.34 20.47 -24.52
C ALA A 512 11.40 20.20 -23.43
N THR A 513 11.22 20.81 -22.26
CA THR A 513 12.09 20.59 -21.09
C THR A 513 11.93 19.18 -20.49
N MET A 514 10.71 18.65 -20.42
CA MET A 514 10.45 17.28 -19.92
C MET A 514 11.10 16.22 -20.82
N LEU A 515 11.21 16.50 -22.12
CA LEU A 515 11.80 15.58 -23.11
C LEU A 515 13.30 15.85 -23.36
N ASP A 516 13.91 16.80 -22.67
CA ASP A 516 15.34 17.08 -22.75
C ASP A 516 16.15 16.01 -22.01
N PRO A 517 17.02 15.24 -22.69
CA PRO A 517 17.90 14.24 -22.07
C PRO A 517 18.86 14.81 -21.02
N ALA A 518 19.22 16.08 -21.11
CA ALA A 518 20.09 16.73 -20.13
C ALA A 518 19.35 17.02 -18.80
N ARG A 519 18.02 16.97 -18.80
CA ARG A 519 17.18 17.35 -17.65
C ARG A 519 16.30 16.21 -17.14
N PHE A 520 15.22 15.88 -17.86
CA PHE A 520 14.19 14.97 -17.38
C PHE A 520 14.03 13.69 -18.23
N ALA A 521 14.50 13.67 -19.48
CA ALA A 521 14.45 12.46 -20.30
C ALA A 521 15.67 11.55 -20.06
N THR A 522 16.10 11.44 -18.81
CA THR A 522 17.18 10.54 -18.32
C THR A 522 16.92 9.08 -18.71
N PRO A 523 17.89 8.15 -18.58
CA PRO A 523 17.70 6.72 -18.86
C PRO A 523 16.42 6.15 -18.23
N MET A 524 16.17 6.35 -16.95
CA MET A 524 14.85 6.17 -16.31
C MET A 524 14.21 7.56 -16.17
N PRO A 525 13.18 7.90 -16.98
CA PRO A 525 12.78 9.28 -17.22
C PRO A 525 11.93 9.88 -16.09
N LEU A 526 11.88 11.22 -16.09
CA LEU A 526 11.09 12.04 -15.17
C LEU A 526 11.55 12.00 -13.71
N PRO A 527 12.86 12.23 -13.43
CA PRO A 527 13.36 12.43 -12.08
C PRO A 527 12.68 13.63 -11.38
N THR A 528 12.73 13.66 -10.06
CA THR A 528 12.10 14.73 -9.26
C THR A 528 12.84 16.06 -9.30
N LEU A 529 14.10 16.08 -9.71
CA LEU A 529 14.93 17.27 -9.95
C LEU A 529 15.64 17.09 -11.30
N ALA A 530 15.78 18.17 -12.06
CA ALA A 530 16.49 18.14 -13.34
C ALA A 530 17.94 17.66 -13.18
N ALA A 531 18.42 16.80 -14.08
CA ALA A 531 19.73 16.16 -13.96
C ALA A 531 20.91 17.15 -14.15
N ASP A 532 20.66 18.33 -14.74
CA ASP A 532 21.63 19.42 -14.88
C ASP A 532 21.69 20.37 -13.65
N ASP A 533 20.83 20.18 -12.62
CA ASP A 533 20.91 20.94 -11.38
C ASP A 533 22.14 20.48 -10.57
N PRO A 534 22.99 21.40 -10.07
CA PRO A 534 24.17 21.04 -9.30
C PRO A 534 23.88 20.29 -7.98
N ARG A 535 22.64 20.32 -7.51
CA ARG A 535 22.18 19.60 -6.29
C ARG A 535 21.54 18.25 -6.62
N PHE A 536 21.54 17.84 -7.91
CA PHE A 536 21.03 16.55 -8.33
C PHE A 536 21.80 15.40 -7.68
N SER A 537 21.08 14.53 -6.98
CA SER A 537 21.64 13.36 -6.27
C SER A 537 20.78 12.13 -6.56
N PRO A 538 21.09 11.38 -7.63
CA PRO A 538 20.19 10.37 -8.20
C PRO A 538 19.93 9.16 -7.30
N VAL A 539 20.85 8.85 -6.36
CA VAL A 539 20.74 7.64 -5.52
C VAL A 539 20.32 7.96 -4.08
N LYS A 540 20.85 9.06 -3.51
CA LYS A 540 20.66 9.41 -2.09
C LYS A 540 19.86 10.70 -1.89
N GLY A 541 19.41 11.30 -2.97
CA GLY A 541 18.76 12.61 -2.93
C GLY A 541 17.36 12.61 -2.34
N TYR A 542 16.69 11.45 -2.28
CA TYR A 542 15.30 11.28 -1.87
C TYR A 542 14.37 12.05 -2.84
N TRP A 543 14.04 13.32 -2.60
CA TRP A 543 13.30 14.19 -3.53
C TRP A 543 14.21 15.16 -4.32
N ARG A 544 15.53 14.91 -4.34
CA ARG A 544 16.55 15.71 -5.06
C ARG A 544 17.18 14.92 -6.20
N GLY A 545 16.38 14.27 -7.00
CA GLY A 545 16.88 13.54 -8.16
C GLY A 545 16.27 12.16 -8.39
N PRO A 546 16.15 11.27 -7.38
CA PRO A 546 15.51 9.98 -7.60
C PRO A 546 14.16 10.10 -8.29
N LEU A 547 13.85 9.11 -9.12
CA LEU A 547 12.54 8.97 -9.75
C LEU A 547 11.53 8.45 -8.73
N TRP A 548 10.39 9.11 -8.63
CA TRP A 548 9.21 8.66 -7.92
C TRP A 548 8.10 8.34 -8.92
N LEU A 549 7.60 7.11 -8.91
CA LEU A 549 6.66 6.62 -9.93
C LEU A 549 5.34 7.40 -9.97
N ASP A 550 4.88 7.94 -8.85
CA ASP A 550 3.67 8.76 -8.78
C ASP A 550 3.84 10.10 -9.50
N GLN A 551 5.01 10.76 -9.34
CA GLN A 551 5.34 12.00 -10.01
C GLN A 551 5.59 11.77 -11.51
N ALA A 552 6.26 10.69 -11.86
CA ALA A 552 6.45 10.29 -13.25
C ALA A 552 5.10 9.99 -13.93
N ARG A 553 4.15 9.33 -13.22
CA ARG A 553 2.79 9.13 -13.72
C ARG A 553 2.09 10.46 -14.04
N PHE A 554 2.17 11.45 -13.15
CA PHE A 554 1.61 12.78 -13.43
C PHE A 554 2.26 13.42 -14.66
N GLY A 555 3.56 13.26 -14.84
CA GLY A 555 4.27 13.71 -16.04
C GLY A 555 3.79 13.01 -17.33
N VAL A 556 3.64 11.70 -17.29
CA VAL A 556 3.10 10.92 -18.43
C VAL A 556 1.65 11.34 -18.75
N GLU A 557 0.79 11.48 -17.75
CA GLU A 557 -0.60 11.95 -17.94
C GLU A 557 -0.62 13.39 -18.50
N ALA A 558 0.31 14.26 -18.08
CA ALA A 558 0.47 15.61 -18.61
C ALA A 558 0.78 15.58 -20.11
N LEU A 559 1.72 14.75 -20.54
CA LEU A 559 2.05 14.56 -21.97
C LEU A 559 0.83 14.11 -22.78
N ARG A 560 0.10 13.10 -22.32
CA ARG A 560 -1.12 12.61 -22.99
C ARG A 560 -2.19 13.69 -23.12
N ARG A 561 -2.39 14.49 -22.07
CA ARG A 561 -3.38 15.57 -22.02
C ARG A 561 -3.13 16.63 -23.09
N TYR A 562 -1.85 16.87 -23.43
CA TYR A 562 -1.46 17.87 -24.44
C TYR A 562 -1.08 17.25 -25.80
N GLY A 563 -1.57 16.02 -26.07
CA GLY A 563 -1.50 15.39 -27.38
C GLY A 563 -0.18 14.69 -27.70
N GLN A 564 0.69 14.50 -26.72
CA GLN A 564 1.98 13.80 -26.86
C GLN A 564 1.83 12.31 -26.45
N ALA A 565 0.88 11.62 -27.10
CA ALA A 565 0.58 10.23 -26.72
C ALA A 565 1.78 9.29 -26.99
N GLY A 566 2.47 9.46 -28.13
CA GLY A 566 3.61 8.61 -28.47
C GLY A 566 4.79 8.75 -27.51
N GLU A 567 5.11 9.98 -27.09
CA GLU A 567 6.14 10.25 -26.07
C GLU A 567 5.71 9.70 -24.70
N ALA A 568 4.46 9.87 -24.33
CA ALA A 568 3.92 9.31 -23.09
C ALA A 568 4.01 7.78 -23.06
N ASP A 569 3.70 7.10 -24.17
CA ASP A 569 3.81 5.65 -24.30
C ASP A 569 5.28 5.20 -24.23
N ALA A 570 6.17 5.89 -24.93
CA ALA A 570 7.61 5.60 -24.91
C ALA A 570 8.20 5.77 -23.49
N LEU A 571 7.84 6.84 -22.76
CA LEU A 571 8.29 7.03 -21.38
C LEU A 571 7.68 5.99 -20.44
N SER A 572 6.39 5.64 -20.60
CA SER A 572 5.75 4.58 -19.82
C SER A 572 6.44 3.23 -20.02
N ALA A 573 6.76 2.88 -21.25
CA ALA A 573 7.47 1.64 -21.58
C ALA A 573 8.85 1.61 -20.91
N ARG A 574 9.62 2.70 -20.99
CA ARG A 574 10.93 2.81 -20.33
C ARG A 574 10.81 2.64 -18.80
N LEU A 575 9.84 3.30 -18.16
CA LEU A 575 9.59 3.17 -16.71
C LEU A 575 9.27 1.73 -16.31
N LEU A 576 8.35 1.07 -17.02
CA LEU A 576 7.92 -0.28 -16.69
C LEU A 576 8.98 -1.35 -16.94
N LEU A 577 9.84 -1.14 -17.95
CA LEU A 577 10.89 -2.10 -18.31
C LEU A 577 12.16 -1.91 -17.48
N ALA A 578 12.50 -0.67 -17.10
CA ALA A 578 13.73 -0.34 -16.39
C ALA A 578 13.59 -0.35 -14.87
N ALA A 579 12.39 -0.08 -14.31
CA ALA A 579 12.21 -0.05 -12.86
C ALA A 579 12.34 -1.45 -12.26
N ASP A 580 13.47 -1.69 -11.59
CA ASP A 580 13.79 -2.97 -10.95
C ASP A 580 12.67 -3.40 -9.99
N GLY A 581 12.37 -4.68 -10.00
CA GLY A 581 11.33 -5.24 -9.17
C GLY A 581 9.89 -5.11 -9.70
N LEU A 582 9.57 -4.23 -10.67
CA LEU A 582 8.18 -4.11 -11.16
C LEU A 582 7.71 -5.38 -11.87
N ALA A 583 8.47 -5.89 -12.81
CA ALA A 583 8.13 -7.10 -13.58
C ALA A 583 8.82 -8.37 -13.04
N ALA A 584 9.73 -8.25 -12.06
CA ALA A 584 10.50 -9.34 -11.48
C ALA A 584 9.93 -9.81 -10.13
N GLN A 585 10.53 -10.85 -9.54
CA GLN A 585 10.20 -11.33 -8.19
C GLN A 585 10.83 -10.47 -7.07
N ALA A 586 11.81 -9.62 -7.41
CA ALA A 586 12.43 -8.69 -6.48
C ALA A 586 11.41 -7.67 -5.91
N PRO A 587 11.64 -7.10 -4.73
CA PRO A 587 10.80 -6.02 -4.18
C PRO A 587 10.72 -4.82 -5.13
N MET A 588 9.62 -4.08 -5.07
CA MET A 588 9.53 -2.73 -5.63
C MET A 588 10.17 -1.75 -4.66
N TYR A 589 10.78 -0.70 -5.20
CA TYR A 589 11.40 0.35 -4.40
C TYR A 589 10.50 1.58 -4.32
N GLU A 590 10.66 2.35 -3.24
CA GLU A 590 9.99 3.63 -3.03
C GLU A 590 10.35 4.65 -4.10
N ASN A 591 11.62 4.66 -4.51
CA ASN A 591 12.16 5.49 -5.59
C ASN A 591 13.30 4.77 -6.32
N TYR A 592 13.69 5.28 -7.48
CA TYR A 592 14.66 4.66 -8.38
C TYR A 592 15.75 5.64 -8.81
N ASP A 593 16.92 5.11 -9.14
CA ASP A 593 18.01 5.88 -9.74
C ASP A 593 17.69 6.22 -11.20
N PRO A 594 17.46 7.50 -11.55
CA PRO A 594 17.11 7.88 -12.92
C PRO A 594 18.26 7.76 -13.92
N THR A 595 19.48 7.50 -13.48
CA THR A 595 20.67 7.36 -14.33
C THR A 595 20.91 5.92 -14.82
N THR A 596 20.15 4.95 -14.26
CA THR A 596 20.21 3.53 -14.66
C THR A 596 19.16 3.19 -15.69
N SER A 597 19.43 2.18 -16.54
CA SER A 597 18.51 1.69 -17.58
C SER A 597 18.26 0.20 -17.43
#